data_76b13692e87251510516e77d11f8f7c5
#
_entry.id   76b13692e87251510516e77d11f8f7c5
#
_cell.length_a   1.000
_cell.length_b   1.000
_cell.length_c   1.000
_cell.angle_alpha   90.00
_cell.angle_beta   90.00
_cell.angle_gamma   90.00
#
_symmetry.space_group_name_H-M   'P 1'
#
loop_
_entity.id
_entity.type
_entity.pdbx_description
1 polymer ?
#
loop_
_entity_poly.entity_id
_entity_poly.type
_entity_poly.pdbx_seq_one_letter_code
_entity_poly.pdbx_strand_id
1 'polypeptide(L)'
;YFVQLGGISTSVLEDEKMSYHLFKRLRKDVRALESYIYTSKDMMIDCEVSILNGTQDHFVSDVSSWEALLGKKCHYKHYEGGHFFVFNQKVSVTAYIMAVAEQLEICSVV
;
A
#
# COMPACT_ATOMS: atom_id res chain seq x y z
N TYR A 1 16.78 -6.17 4.36
CA TYR A 1 15.70 -5.20 4.35
C TYR A 1 14.53 -5.66 3.46
N PHE A 2 14.68 -5.74 2.12
CA PHE A 2 13.60 -6.13 1.19
C PHE A 2 13.11 -7.57 1.36
N VAL A 3 13.98 -8.48 1.77
CA VAL A 3 13.63 -9.88 2.10
C VAL A 3 12.74 -9.94 3.32
N GLN A 4 13.03 -9.12 4.33
CA GLN A 4 12.25 -9.04 5.57
C GLN A 4 10.83 -8.49 5.32
N LEU A 5 10.63 -7.70 4.26
CA LEU A 5 9.31 -7.25 3.82
C LEU A 5 8.44 -8.39 3.24
N GLY A 6 9.04 -9.54 2.86
CA GLY A 6 8.32 -10.67 2.29
C GLY A 6 7.96 -10.55 0.81
N GLY A 7 8.47 -9.51 0.13
CA GLY A 7 8.19 -9.26 -1.29
C GLY A 7 9.10 -9.99 -2.29
N ILE A 8 10.13 -10.70 -1.80
CA ILE A 8 11.10 -11.41 -2.64
C ILE A 8 11.13 -12.87 -2.22
N SER A 9 10.89 -13.79 -3.16
CA SER A 9 10.99 -15.23 -2.88
C SER A 9 12.44 -15.66 -2.71
N THR A 10 12.66 -16.68 -1.89
CA THR A 10 13.99 -17.30 -1.67
C THR A 10 14.60 -17.83 -2.96
N SER A 11 13.78 -18.39 -3.86
CA SER A 11 14.23 -18.89 -5.17
C SER A 11 14.87 -17.81 -6.06
N VAL A 12 14.39 -16.57 -5.98
CA VAL A 12 15.00 -15.44 -6.70
C VAL A 12 16.35 -15.06 -6.10
N LEU A 13 16.51 -15.22 -4.78
CA LEU A 13 17.75 -14.90 -4.08
C LEU A 13 18.85 -15.95 -4.33
N GLU A 14 18.46 -17.20 -4.56
CA GLU A 14 19.35 -18.32 -4.84
C GLU A 14 19.89 -18.30 -6.28
N ASP A 15 19.20 -17.62 -7.21
CA ASP A 15 19.67 -17.40 -8.59
C ASP A 15 20.49 -16.10 -8.67
N GLU A 16 21.81 -16.25 -8.87
CA GLU A 16 22.73 -15.10 -8.95
C GLU A 16 22.39 -14.10 -10.04
N LYS A 17 21.92 -14.54 -11.21
CA LYS A 17 21.58 -13.64 -12.31
C LYS A 17 20.28 -12.87 -12.01
N MET A 18 19.27 -13.58 -11.52
CA MET A 18 18.00 -12.97 -11.14
C MET A 18 18.19 -11.99 -9.98
N SER A 19 18.91 -12.38 -8.94
CA SER A 19 19.18 -11.51 -7.79
C SER A 19 19.98 -10.28 -8.20
N TYR A 20 21.01 -10.39 -9.05
CA TYR A 20 21.77 -9.26 -9.56
C TYR A 20 20.88 -8.25 -10.30
N HIS A 21 20.04 -8.72 -11.22
CA HIS A 21 19.13 -7.86 -11.97
C HIS A 21 18.08 -7.21 -11.08
N LEU A 22 17.50 -7.97 -10.15
CA LEU A 22 16.53 -7.47 -9.17
C LEU A 22 17.14 -6.37 -8.31
N PHE A 23 18.30 -6.61 -7.68
CA PHE A 23 18.94 -5.62 -6.81
C PHE A 23 19.43 -4.38 -7.56
N LYS A 24 19.87 -4.55 -8.81
CA LYS A 24 20.20 -3.40 -9.67
C LYS A 24 18.99 -2.50 -9.93
N ARG A 25 17.82 -3.09 -10.11
CA ARG A 25 16.55 -2.38 -10.30
C ARG A 25 16.08 -1.72 -9.01
N LEU A 26 15.99 -2.48 -7.93
CA LEU A 26 15.60 -1.98 -6.62
C LEU A 26 16.45 -0.81 -6.15
N ARG A 27 17.77 -0.84 -6.40
CA ARG A 27 18.66 0.28 -6.08
C ARG A 27 18.30 1.56 -6.82
N LYS A 28 17.86 1.45 -8.08
CA LYS A 28 17.38 2.62 -8.84
C LYS A 28 16.06 3.14 -8.29
N ASP A 29 15.14 2.25 -7.96
CA ASP A 29 13.83 2.60 -7.43
C ASP A 29 13.96 3.27 -6.05
N VAL A 30 14.81 2.73 -5.17
CA VAL A 30 15.11 3.34 -3.86
C VAL A 30 15.72 4.73 -4.02
N ARG A 31 16.69 4.92 -4.94
CA ARG A 31 17.27 6.24 -5.20
C ARG A 31 16.25 7.24 -5.71
N ALA A 32 15.33 6.79 -6.57
CA ALA A 32 14.25 7.65 -7.05
C ALA A 32 13.31 8.04 -5.89
N LEU A 33 12.99 7.10 -5.00
CA LEU A 33 12.17 7.36 -3.82
C LEU A 33 12.86 8.32 -2.83
N GLU A 34 14.15 8.11 -2.55
CA GLU A 34 14.95 8.98 -1.65
C GLU A 34 15.11 10.41 -2.20
N SER A 35 15.12 10.57 -3.52
CA SER A 35 15.20 11.89 -4.17
C SER A 35 13.83 12.55 -4.36
N TYR A 36 12.73 11.84 -4.10
CA TYR A 36 11.39 12.38 -4.26
C TYR A 36 11.05 13.35 -3.14
N ILE A 37 10.70 14.58 -3.52
CA ILE A 37 10.20 15.59 -2.62
C ILE A 37 8.73 15.83 -2.96
N TYR A 38 7.85 15.51 -2.02
CA TYR A 38 6.44 15.81 -2.19
C TYR A 38 6.21 17.32 -2.17
N THR A 39 5.60 17.84 -3.22
CA THR A 39 5.09 19.20 -3.26
C THR A 39 3.57 19.15 -3.18
N SER A 40 3.01 19.79 -2.15
CA SER A 40 1.56 19.89 -2.00
C SER A 40 0.97 20.54 -3.25
N LYS A 41 -0.06 19.92 -3.80
CA LYS A 41 -0.91 20.49 -4.84
C LYS A 41 -2.25 20.80 -4.19
N ASP A 42 -2.80 21.97 -4.49
CA ASP A 42 -4.12 22.40 -3.99
C ASP A 42 -5.28 21.59 -4.61
N MET A 43 -5.02 20.33 -4.93
CA MET A 43 -6.03 19.41 -5.45
C MET A 43 -6.62 18.62 -4.28
N MET A 44 -7.85 18.93 -3.93
CA MET A 44 -8.65 18.11 -3.02
C MET A 44 -9.21 16.90 -3.78
N ILE A 45 -9.09 15.72 -3.17
CA ILE A 45 -9.75 14.51 -3.68
C ILE A 45 -11.20 14.56 -3.22
N ASP A 46 -12.14 14.60 -4.17
CA ASP A 46 -13.58 14.61 -3.92
C ASP A 46 -14.19 13.21 -4.04
N CYS A 47 -13.61 12.25 -3.33
CA CYS A 47 -14.15 10.89 -3.21
C CYS A 47 -13.84 10.35 -1.82
N GLU A 48 -14.58 9.33 -1.37
CA GLU A 48 -14.26 8.62 -0.14
C GLU A 48 -12.93 7.88 -0.27
N VAL A 49 -12.15 7.88 0.80
CA VAL A 49 -10.83 7.25 0.84
C VAL A 49 -10.81 6.21 1.94
N SER A 50 -10.42 4.99 1.57
CA SER A 50 -10.16 3.91 2.52
C SER A 50 -8.67 3.57 2.54
N ILE A 51 -8.10 3.55 3.72
CA ILE A 51 -6.70 3.21 3.97
C ILE A 51 -6.64 1.84 4.61
N LEU A 52 -6.00 0.90 3.91
CA LEU A 52 -5.83 -0.47 4.34
C LEU A 52 -4.37 -0.67 4.76
N ASN A 53 -4.16 -1.20 5.97
CA ASN A 53 -2.81 -1.39 6.50
C ASN A 53 -2.67 -2.74 7.22
N GLY A 54 -1.45 -3.32 7.17
CA GLY A 54 -1.07 -4.48 7.96
C GLY A 54 -0.69 -4.08 9.38
N THR A 55 -1.21 -4.78 10.40
CA THR A 55 -0.94 -4.48 11.82
C THR A 55 0.52 -4.66 12.24
N GLN A 56 1.29 -5.41 11.45
CA GLN A 56 2.70 -5.72 11.68
C GLN A 56 3.61 -5.02 10.64
N ASP A 57 3.07 -4.03 9.92
CA ASP A 57 3.86 -3.24 8.99
C ASP A 57 4.65 -2.16 9.73
N HIS A 58 5.91 -2.46 10.03
CA HIS A 58 6.80 -1.55 10.74
C HIS A 58 7.34 -0.38 9.89
N PHE A 59 7.02 -0.36 8.59
CA PHE A 59 7.43 0.72 7.67
C PHE A 59 6.41 1.85 7.61
N VAL A 60 5.20 1.58 8.04
CA VAL A 60 4.13 2.58 8.11
C VAL A 60 3.88 2.89 9.58
N SER A 61 4.43 4.01 10.04
CA SER A 61 4.34 4.42 11.46
C SER A 61 3.01 5.11 11.78
N ASP A 62 2.47 5.86 10.83
CA ASP A 62 1.24 6.64 11.04
C ASP A 62 0.43 6.76 9.75
N VAL A 63 -0.66 6.01 9.69
CA VAL A 63 -1.60 6.09 8.56
C VAL A 63 -2.52 7.31 8.64
N SER A 64 -2.66 7.94 9.81
CA SER A 64 -3.52 9.11 9.99
C SER A 64 -2.99 10.35 9.29
N SER A 65 -1.69 10.39 8.98
CA SER A 65 -1.07 11.47 8.21
C SER A 65 -1.69 11.65 6.80
N TRP A 66 -2.35 10.63 6.27
CA TRP A 66 -3.11 10.75 5.02
C TRP A 66 -4.28 11.72 5.13
N GLU A 67 -4.95 11.81 6.28
CA GLU A 67 -6.05 12.78 6.46
C GLU A 67 -5.55 14.22 6.38
N ALA A 68 -4.39 14.50 6.96
CA ALA A 68 -3.78 15.81 6.86
C ALA A 68 -3.38 16.16 5.41
N LEU A 69 -2.86 15.16 4.68
CA LEU A 69 -2.47 15.33 3.27
C LEU A 69 -3.67 15.54 2.34
N LEU A 70 -4.75 14.80 2.58
CA LEU A 70 -5.96 14.81 1.75
C LEU A 70 -6.96 15.90 2.16
N GLY A 71 -6.77 16.53 3.32
CA GLY A 71 -7.69 17.52 3.88
C GLY A 71 -9.07 16.96 4.24
N LYS A 72 -9.19 15.66 4.43
CA LYS A 72 -10.46 14.97 4.72
C LYS A 72 -10.31 13.76 5.59
N LYS A 73 -11.41 13.32 6.20
CA LYS A 73 -11.47 12.06 6.94
C LYS A 73 -11.35 10.86 6.02
N CYS A 74 -10.68 9.82 6.52
CA CYS A 74 -10.48 8.56 5.84
C CYS A 74 -11.10 7.40 6.64
N HIS A 75 -11.48 6.34 5.93
CA HIS A 75 -11.85 5.07 6.54
C HIS A 75 -10.59 4.21 6.73
N TYR A 76 -10.41 3.66 7.92
CA TYR A 76 -9.24 2.83 8.23
C TYR A 76 -9.65 1.37 8.40
N LYS A 77 -8.92 0.48 7.75
CA LYS A 77 -9.08 -0.97 7.91
C LYS A 77 -7.72 -1.61 8.13
N HIS A 78 -7.59 -2.29 9.27
CA HIS A 78 -6.36 -3.00 9.63
C HIS A 78 -6.55 -4.50 9.42
N TYR A 79 -5.52 -5.15 8.87
CA TYR A 79 -5.47 -6.59 8.64
C TYR A 79 -4.26 -7.18 9.33
N GLU A 80 -4.39 -8.39 9.82
CA GLU A 80 -3.24 -9.11 10.37
C GLU A 80 -2.19 -9.38 9.28
N GLY A 81 -0.94 -9.00 9.55
CA GLY A 81 0.19 -9.20 8.65
C GLY A 81 1.08 -7.97 8.50
N GLY A 82 2.19 -8.15 7.80
CA GLY A 82 3.18 -7.12 7.49
C GLY A 82 2.84 -6.31 6.24
N HIS A 83 3.87 -5.75 5.61
CA HIS A 83 3.75 -4.88 4.43
C HIS A 83 2.96 -5.49 3.27
N PHE A 84 3.10 -6.79 3.05
CA PHE A 84 2.41 -7.53 2.00
C PHE A 84 1.17 -8.30 2.50
N PHE A 85 0.50 -7.81 3.56
CA PHE A 85 -0.72 -8.42 4.12
C PHE A 85 -1.78 -8.79 3.07
N VAL A 86 -1.86 -8.03 1.99
CA VAL A 86 -2.80 -8.25 0.88
C VAL A 86 -2.72 -9.67 0.32
N PHE A 87 -1.52 -10.28 0.24
CA PHE A 87 -1.38 -11.63 -0.28
C PHE A 87 -1.94 -12.70 0.67
N ASN A 88 -1.83 -12.47 1.97
CA ASN A 88 -2.32 -13.40 3.00
C ASN A 88 -3.81 -13.16 3.31
N GLN A 89 -4.26 -11.92 3.21
CA GLN A 89 -5.62 -11.47 3.54
C GLN A 89 -6.49 -11.21 2.31
N LYS A 90 -6.14 -11.79 1.15
CA LYS A 90 -6.80 -11.49 -0.14
C LYS A 90 -8.32 -11.63 -0.11
N VAL A 91 -8.85 -12.65 0.57
CA VAL A 91 -10.29 -12.87 0.66
C VAL A 91 -10.96 -11.74 1.44
N SER A 92 -10.42 -11.39 2.59
CA SER A 92 -10.97 -10.32 3.46
C SER A 92 -10.83 -8.94 2.83
N VAL A 93 -9.70 -8.68 2.15
CA VAL A 93 -9.47 -7.43 1.41
C VAL A 93 -10.44 -7.31 0.24
N THR A 94 -10.61 -8.39 -0.55
CA THR A 94 -11.56 -8.40 -1.66
C THR A 94 -12.99 -8.20 -1.18
N ALA A 95 -13.40 -8.87 -0.10
CA ALA A 95 -14.74 -8.71 0.48
C ALA A 95 -15.00 -7.25 0.92
N TYR A 96 -14.01 -6.59 1.52
CA TYR A 96 -14.11 -5.18 1.89
C TYR A 96 -14.29 -4.28 0.66
N ILE A 97 -13.46 -4.47 -0.38
CA ILE A 97 -13.53 -3.69 -1.62
C ILE A 97 -14.91 -3.86 -2.29
N MET A 98 -15.42 -5.09 -2.35
CA MET A 98 -16.75 -5.37 -2.91
C MET A 98 -17.86 -4.68 -2.13
N ALA A 99 -17.81 -4.74 -0.80
CA ALA A 99 -18.80 -4.08 0.05
C ALA A 99 -18.81 -2.55 -0.12
N VAL A 100 -17.64 -1.93 -0.28
CA VAL A 100 -17.54 -0.49 -0.58
C VAL A 100 -18.10 -0.18 -1.97
N ALA A 101 -17.79 -1.00 -2.98
CA ALA A 101 -18.28 -0.82 -4.34
C ALA A 101 -19.81 -0.93 -4.42
N GLU A 102 -20.41 -1.91 -3.74
CA GLU A 102 -21.87 -2.09 -3.67
C GLU A 102 -22.57 -0.87 -3.03
N GLN A 103 -21.97 -0.28 -2.00
CA GLN A 103 -22.51 0.95 -1.39
C GLN A 103 -22.49 2.14 -2.35
N LEU A 104 -21.48 2.26 -3.18
CA LEU A 104 -21.38 3.31 -4.20
C LEU A 104 -22.40 3.14 -5.32
N GLU A 105 -22.67 1.90 -5.75
CA GLU A 105 -23.68 1.61 -6.77
C GLU A 105 -25.10 1.97 -6.29
N ILE A 106 -25.43 1.69 -5.03
CA ILE A 106 -26.74 2.05 -4.42
C ILE A 106 -26.92 3.57 -4.38
N CYS A 107 -25.86 4.33 -4.12
CA CYS A 107 -25.90 5.80 -4.13
C CYS A 107 -26.05 6.41 -5.53
N SER A 108 -25.71 5.68 -6.59
CA SER A 108 -25.78 6.15 -7.99
C SER A 108 -27.16 5.95 -8.62
N VAL A 109 -28.09 5.28 -7.95
CA VAL A 109 -29.44 4.92 -8.46
C VAL A 109 -30.54 5.81 -7.87
N VAL A 110 -30.19 6.84 -7.09
CA VAL A 110 -31.16 7.78 -6.49
C VAL A 110 -31.20 9.13 -7.22
#